data_e927e9e5f920ba0239d5c6f6f0be4331
#
_entry.id   e927e9e5f920ba0239d5c6f6f0be4331
#
_cell.length_a   1.000
_cell.length_b   1.000
_cell.length_c   1.000
_cell.angle_alpha   90.00
_cell.angle_beta   90.00
_cell.angle_gamma   90.00
#
_symmetry.space_group_name_H-M   'P 1'
#
loop_
_entity.id
_entity.type
_entity.pdbx_description
1 polymer ?
#
loop_
_entity_poly.entity_id
_entity_poly.type
_entity_poly.pdbx_seq_one_letter_code
_entity_poly.pdbx_strand_id
1 'polypeptide(L)'
;VRSIKSVKNRVYAGLYENFGYWEKNNQGVYEFYSLSDDNKIVVENDEEFWNILHYDNWLIFQSLSRLIMYNESSKIFKFLNPNQDIFNSFIVDKHVYLTLSSGLYTLDEGKEVLLSNDSRLRNRSQSPHIVNIFKDNRNLLIITDKMEFFKLLPTGKLEAWNLKYNDDFDYTSVNVYDAKRLKDGGFALATVGKGLILLNSNGEVINIINKSKGIGNNTVLSLFEDFDNNLWLGLDNGISLINSKSAFKIFNDNDGRLGTVYASKLHNKYLYVGTNQGLFFKRYQSKNDFKIIPNTIGQVWNLTEINGDLFCGHNEGSFLINEGKAVKIPETAGTWSFKKPLESLGLILEGTY
;
A
#
# COMPACT_ATOMS: atom_id res chain seq x y z
N VAL A 1 -22.53 3.85 6.84
CA VAL A 1 -22.01 2.57 6.36
C VAL A 1 -20.71 2.28 7.10
N ARG A 2 -20.60 1.08 7.68
CA ARG A 2 -19.40 0.62 8.39
C ARG A 2 -18.62 -0.39 7.57
N SER A 3 -19.33 -1.28 6.87
CA SER A 3 -18.75 -2.28 6.01
C SER A 3 -19.56 -2.48 4.73
N ILE A 4 -18.90 -2.87 3.66
CA ILE A 4 -19.52 -3.20 2.37
C ILE A 4 -18.91 -4.47 1.77
N LYS A 5 -19.75 -5.25 1.08
CA LYS A 5 -19.32 -6.44 0.37
C LYS A 5 -20.13 -6.63 -0.92
N SER A 6 -19.45 -6.63 -2.05
CA SER A 6 -20.10 -6.96 -3.33
C SER A 6 -20.17 -8.48 -3.51
N VAL A 7 -21.36 -9.00 -3.78
CA VAL A 7 -21.62 -10.40 -4.08
C VAL A 7 -22.61 -10.47 -5.23
N LYS A 8 -22.20 -11.02 -6.36
CA LYS A 8 -22.98 -11.04 -7.62
C LYS A 8 -23.42 -9.61 -8.02
N ASN A 9 -24.75 -9.36 -8.11
CA ASN A 9 -25.35 -8.08 -8.48
C ASN A 9 -25.78 -7.22 -7.25
N ARG A 10 -25.43 -7.66 -6.03
CA ARG A 10 -25.78 -6.98 -4.78
C ARG A 10 -24.56 -6.39 -4.09
N VAL A 11 -24.76 -5.25 -3.46
CA VAL A 11 -23.78 -4.62 -2.57
C VAL A 11 -24.34 -4.69 -1.15
N TYR A 12 -23.86 -5.65 -0.38
CA TYR A 12 -24.23 -5.79 1.02
C TYR A 12 -23.57 -4.72 1.87
N ALA A 13 -24.29 -4.26 2.89
CA ALA A 13 -23.81 -3.22 3.80
C ALA A 13 -24.11 -3.56 5.25
N GLY A 14 -23.12 -3.35 6.09
CA GLY A 14 -23.24 -3.24 7.53
C GLY A 14 -23.34 -1.76 7.90
N LEU A 15 -24.39 -1.42 8.65
CA LEU A 15 -24.71 -0.05 9.01
C LEU A 15 -24.68 0.10 10.54
N TYR A 16 -25.05 1.26 11.00
CA TYR A 16 -25.42 1.52 12.38
C TYR A 16 -26.85 1.05 12.59
N GLU A 17 -27.08 0.18 13.55
CA GLU A 17 -28.38 -0.43 13.91
C GLU A 17 -29.16 -1.06 12.74
N ASN A 18 -28.46 -1.39 11.62
CA ASN A 18 -29.10 -1.99 10.45
C ASN A 18 -28.09 -2.76 9.60
N PHE A 19 -28.56 -3.68 8.78
CA PHE A 19 -27.80 -4.34 7.73
C PHE A 19 -28.71 -4.78 6.59
N GLY A 20 -28.16 -4.82 5.39
CA GLY A 20 -28.94 -5.13 4.19
C GLY A 20 -28.09 -5.11 2.93
N TYR A 21 -28.72 -4.82 1.80
CA TYR A 21 -28.03 -4.72 0.52
C TYR A 21 -28.68 -3.72 -0.41
N TRP A 22 -27.91 -3.18 -1.33
CA TRP A 22 -28.40 -2.46 -2.49
C TRP A 22 -28.45 -3.40 -3.69
N GLU A 23 -29.52 -3.33 -4.46
CA GLU A 23 -29.72 -4.02 -5.73
C GLU A 23 -30.28 -3.04 -6.76
N LYS A 24 -29.93 -3.21 -8.03
CA LYS A 24 -30.51 -2.36 -9.09
C LYS A 24 -31.94 -2.80 -9.37
N ASN A 25 -32.85 -1.84 -9.37
CA ASN A 25 -34.21 -2.04 -9.85
C ASN A 25 -34.27 -2.13 -11.39
N ASN A 26 -35.45 -2.34 -11.95
CA ASN A 26 -35.67 -2.47 -13.39
C ASN A 26 -35.29 -1.18 -14.19
N GLN A 27 -35.14 -0.05 -13.52
CA GLN A 27 -34.70 1.23 -14.11
C GLN A 27 -33.19 1.44 -13.98
N GLY A 28 -32.44 0.49 -13.40
CA GLY A 28 -31.02 0.58 -13.18
C GLY A 28 -30.57 1.43 -11.97
N VAL A 29 -31.52 1.87 -11.16
CA VAL A 29 -31.28 2.63 -9.93
C VAL A 29 -31.06 1.67 -8.77
N TYR A 30 -30.04 1.94 -7.93
CA TYR A 30 -29.81 1.16 -6.72
C TYR A 30 -30.83 1.51 -5.64
N GLU A 31 -31.52 0.49 -5.11
CA GLU A 31 -32.43 0.57 -3.99
C GLU A 31 -31.89 -0.24 -2.81
N PHE A 32 -32.09 0.25 -1.59
CA PHE A 32 -31.65 -0.44 -0.38
C PHE A 32 -32.78 -1.34 0.15
N TYR A 33 -32.43 -2.58 0.45
CA TYR A 33 -33.28 -3.59 1.07
C TYR A 33 -32.72 -3.92 2.45
N SER A 34 -33.47 -3.60 3.50
CA SER A 34 -33.08 -3.89 4.89
C SER A 34 -33.34 -5.35 5.21
N LEU A 35 -32.28 -6.12 5.48
CA LEU A 35 -32.42 -7.49 5.93
C LEU A 35 -32.87 -7.57 7.40
N SER A 36 -32.48 -6.60 8.23
CA SER A 36 -32.91 -6.55 9.61
C SER A 36 -34.42 -6.24 9.75
N ASP A 37 -34.89 -5.17 9.10
CA ASP A 37 -36.28 -4.71 9.24
C ASP A 37 -37.27 -5.65 8.57
N ASP A 38 -36.96 -6.07 7.32
CA ASP A 38 -37.82 -6.95 6.52
C ASP A 38 -38.03 -8.32 7.20
N ASN A 39 -37.02 -8.79 7.96
CA ASN A 39 -37.10 -10.08 8.66
C ASN A 39 -37.33 -9.94 10.18
N LYS A 40 -37.57 -8.72 10.67
CA LYS A 40 -37.80 -8.43 12.09
C LYS A 40 -36.69 -8.93 13.01
N ILE A 41 -35.43 -8.81 12.51
CA ILE A 41 -34.27 -9.14 13.30
C ILE A 41 -34.06 -8.01 14.32
N VAL A 42 -34.08 -8.33 15.59
CA VAL A 42 -33.78 -7.36 16.63
C VAL A 42 -32.32 -7.01 16.60
N VAL A 43 -32.03 -5.75 16.34
CA VAL A 43 -30.68 -5.17 16.42
C VAL A 43 -30.59 -4.41 17.74
N GLU A 44 -29.48 -4.58 18.45
CA GLU A 44 -29.28 -3.91 19.74
C GLU A 44 -29.02 -2.40 19.52
N ASN A 45 -29.31 -1.59 20.55
CA ASN A 45 -28.99 -0.17 20.52
C ASN A 45 -27.49 0.02 20.38
N ASP A 46 -27.08 0.94 19.52
CA ASP A 46 -25.67 1.25 19.18
C ASP A 46 -24.91 0.08 18.53
N GLU A 47 -25.61 -0.96 18.05
CA GLU A 47 -24.95 -2.07 17.36
C GLU A 47 -24.49 -1.66 15.96
N GLU A 48 -23.21 -1.88 15.67
CA GLU A 48 -22.58 -1.57 14.40
C GLU A 48 -22.02 -2.82 13.75
N PHE A 49 -22.23 -2.97 12.43
CA PHE A 49 -21.74 -4.11 11.67
C PHE A 49 -20.45 -3.76 10.93
N TRP A 50 -19.32 -4.09 11.55
CA TRP A 50 -17.98 -3.67 11.14
C TRP A 50 -17.37 -4.49 10.01
N ASN A 51 -17.84 -5.73 9.82
CA ASN A 51 -17.30 -6.62 8.79
C ASN A 51 -18.41 -7.46 8.16
N ILE A 52 -18.23 -7.77 6.86
CA ILE A 52 -19.11 -8.67 6.12
C ILE A 52 -18.26 -9.72 5.44
N LEU A 53 -18.47 -10.98 5.80
CA LEU A 53 -17.84 -12.11 5.14
C LEU A 53 -18.85 -12.79 4.20
N HIS A 54 -18.32 -13.37 3.13
CA HIS A 54 -19.12 -14.18 2.21
C HIS A 54 -18.46 -15.55 2.03
N TYR A 55 -19.23 -16.59 2.36
CA TYR A 55 -18.78 -17.98 2.25
C TYR A 55 -19.90 -18.86 1.71
N ASP A 56 -19.69 -19.51 0.56
CA ASP A 56 -20.71 -20.24 -0.19
C ASP A 56 -21.95 -19.37 -0.44
N ASN A 57 -23.09 -19.74 0.16
CA ASN A 57 -24.34 -18.97 0.12
C ASN A 57 -24.60 -18.15 1.40
N TRP A 58 -23.62 -18.08 2.31
CA TRP A 58 -23.74 -17.37 3.57
C TRP A 58 -23.09 -16.00 3.54
N LEU A 59 -23.85 -14.97 3.87
CA LEU A 59 -23.38 -13.65 4.26
C LEU A 59 -23.27 -13.63 5.79
N ILE A 60 -22.14 -13.21 6.32
CA ILE A 60 -21.90 -13.14 7.76
C ILE A 60 -21.64 -11.69 8.09
N PHE A 61 -22.60 -11.07 8.80
CA PHE A 61 -22.49 -9.71 9.31
C PHE A 61 -21.94 -9.79 10.72
N GLN A 62 -20.81 -9.14 10.96
CA GLN A 62 -20.14 -9.11 12.25
C GLN A 62 -20.40 -7.79 12.95
N SER A 63 -20.93 -7.85 14.18
CA SER A 63 -20.86 -6.78 15.17
C SER A 63 -19.80 -7.13 16.25
N LEU A 64 -19.66 -6.28 17.25
CA LEU A 64 -18.79 -6.54 18.38
C LEU A 64 -19.30 -7.71 19.23
N SER A 65 -20.61 -7.86 19.36
CA SER A 65 -21.26 -8.84 20.24
C SER A 65 -21.61 -10.17 19.57
N ARG A 66 -21.80 -10.17 18.24
CA ARG A 66 -22.31 -11.36 17.55
C ARG A 66 -22.00 -11.43 16.05
N LEU A 67 -22.22 -12.63 15.48
CA LEU A 67 -22.33 -12.84 14.05
C LEU A 67 -23.77 -13.13 13.66
N ILE A 68 -24.27 -12.43 12.66
CA ILE A 68 -25.54 -12.73 12.00
C ILE A 68 -25.25 -13.32 10.65
N MET A 69 -25.58 -14.59 10.46
CA MET A 69 -25.34 -15.35 9.24
C MET A 69 -26.64 -15.47 8.45
N TYR A 70 -26.67 -14.93 7.25
CA TYR A 70 -27.80 -14.97 6.32
C TYR A 70 -27.49 -15.86 5.14
N ASN A 71 -28.32 -16.85 4.89
CA ASN A 71 -28.19 -17.71 3.70
C ASN A 71 -29.01 -17.15 2.54
N GLU A 72 -28.34 -16.73 1.45
CA GLU A 72 -29.00 -16.11 0.28
C GLU A 72 -30.03 -17.04 -0.39
N SER A 73 -29.76 -18.34 -0.44
CA SER A 73 -30.60 -19.30 -1.16
C SER A 73 -31.84 -19.70 -0.37
N SER A 74 -31.68 -20.06 0.90
CA SER A 74 -32.76 -20.53 1.77
C SER A 74 -33.46 -19.42 2.55
N LYS A 75 -32.91 -18.19 2.57
CA LYS A 75 -33.40 -17.05 3.34
C LYS A 75 -33.41 -17.27 4.87
N ILE A 76 -32.61 -18.23 5.34
CA ILE A 76 -32.52 -18.58 6.75
C ILE A 76 -31.43 -17.74 7.44
N PHE A 77 -31.71 -17.34 8.68
CA PHE A 77 -30.74 -16.70 9.56
C PHE A 77 -30.23 -17.67 10.62
N LYS A 78 -28.95 -17.56 10.94
CA LYS A 78 -28.32 -18.17 12.11
C LYS A 78 -27.58 -17.11 12.90
N PHE A 79 -27.50 -17.28 14.22
CA PHE A 79 -26.87 -16.34 15.12
C PHE A 79 -25.80 -17.06 15.92
N LEU A 80 -24.65 -16.40 16.08
CA LEU A 80 -23.59 -16.81 17.00
C LEU A 80 -23.32 -15.64 17.93
N ASN A 81 -23.53 -15.86 19.23
CA ASN A 81 -23.30 -14.88 20.29
C ASN A 81 -22.25 -15.43 21.25
N PRO A 82 -20.95 -15.23 20.98
CA PRO A 82 -19.89 -15.61 21.91
C PRO A 82 -20.07 -14.83 23.22
N ASN A 83 -19.60 -15.43 24.35
CA ASN A 83 -19.57 -14.72 25.62
C ASN A 83 -18.41 -13.71 25.72
N GLN A 84 -17.88 -13.26 24.60
CA GLN A 84 -16.75 -12.37 24.46
C GLN A 84 -16.92 -11.49 23.21
N ASP A 85 -16.30 -10.31 23.23
CA ASP A 85 -16.29 -9.43 22.08
C ASP A 85 -15.57 -10.05 20.87
N ILE A 86 -16.15 -9.85 19.69
CA ILE A 86 -15.59 -10.24 18.39
C ILE A 86 -14.89 -9.03 17.80
N PHE A 87 -13.56 -8.99 17.83
CA PHE A 87 -12.80 -7.87 17.32
C PHE A 87 -12.65 -7.90 15.80
N ASN A 88 -12.47 -9.09 15.23
CA ASN A 88 -12.41 -9.27 13.79
C ASN A 88 -12.78 -10.69 13.38
N SER A 89 -13.16 -10.86 12.12
CA SER A 89 -13.45 -12.16 11.53
C SER A 89 -12.87 -12.28 10.13
N PHE A 90 -12.43 -13.48 9.75
CA PHE A 90 -11.74 -13.74 8.49
C PHE A 90 -12.25 -15.04 7.88
N ILE A 91 -12.15 -15.13 6.54
CA ILE A 91 -12.31 -16.40 5.82
C ILE A 91 -10.99 -16.76 5.17
N VAL A 92 -10.46 -17.90 5.54
CA VAL A 92 -9.25 -18.46 4.95
C VAL A 92 -9.51 -19.93 4.60
N ASP A 93 -9.35 -20.28 3.33
CA ASP A 93 -9.49 -21.66 2.86
C ASP A 93 -10.80 -22.33 3.34
N LYS A 94 -11.92 -21.63 3.19
CA LYS A 94 -13.27 -22.07 3.55
C LYS A 94 -13.53 -22.23 5.06
N HIS A 95 -12.65 -21.75 5.92
CA HIS A 95 -12.86 -21.71 7.36
C HIS A 95 -13.06 -20.27 7.82
N VAL A 96 -13.95 -20.09 8.77
CA VAL A 96 -14.17 -18.80 9.42
C VAL A 96 -13.34 -18.72 10.69
N TYR A 97 -12.55 -17.67 10.81
CA TYR A 97 -11.69 -17.42 11.98
C TYR A 97 -12.22 -16.18 12.70
N LEU A 98 -12.19 -16.22 14.03
CA LEU A 98 -12.64 -15.13 14.90
C LEU A 98 -11.53 -14.74 15.86
N THR A 99 -11.33 -13.45 16.01
CA THR A 99 -10.46 -12.91 17.06
C THR A 99 -11.33 -12.48 18.23
N LEU A 100 -11.21 -13.18 19.33
CA LEU A 100 -11.90 -12.88 20.58
C LEU A 100 -10.92 -12.35 21.62
N SER A 101 -11.41 -11.80 22.73
CA SER A 101 -10.51 -11.28 23.78
C SER A 101 -9.56 -12.32 24.36
N SER A 102 -9.91 -13.59 24.31
CA SER A 102 -9.09 -14.69 24.85
C SER A 102 -8.16 -15.36 23.84
N GLY A 103 -8.26 -15.03 22.52
CA GLY A 103 -7.37 -15.59 21.48
C GLY A 103 -8.02 -15.71 20.11
N LEU A 104 -7.43 -16.60 19.29
CA LEU A 104 -7.90 -16.92 17.95
C LEU A 104 -8.72 -18.21 17.96
N TYR A 105 -9.90 -18.16 17.34
CA TYR A 105 -10.86 -19.24 17.22
C TYR A 105 -11.20 -19.53 15.76
N THR A 106 -11.71 -20.72 15.50
CA THR A 106 -12.40 -21.07 14.24
C THR A 106 -13.85 -21.44 14.52
N LEU A 107 -14.70 -21.33 13.51
CA LEU A 107 -16.07 -21.88 13.58
C LEU A 107 -16.06 -23.31 13.04
N ASP A 108 -16.50 -24.24 13.85
CA ASP A 108 -16.75 -25.62 13.48
C ASP A 108 -18.19 -25.99 13.85
N GLU A 109 -18.98 -26.47 12.89
CA GLU A 109 -20.41 -26.76 13.04
C GLU A 109 -21.23 -25.64 13.72
N GLY A 110 -20.83 -24.38 13.53
CA GLY A 110 -21.49 -23.20 14.09
C GLY A 110 -21.13 -22.89 15.53
N LYS A 111 -20.07 -23.49 16.07
CA LYS A 111 -19.51 -23.22 17.40
C LYS A 111 -18.09 -22.71 17.28
N GLU A 112 -17.70 -21.84 18.21
CA GLU A 112 -16.33 -21.37 18.32
C GLU A 112 -15.42 -22.44 18.95
N VAL A 113 -14.35 -22.79 18.25
CA VAL A 113 -13.31 -23.73 18.70
C VAL A 113 -12.00 -22.98 18.84
N LEU A 114 -11.40 -22.99 20.02
CA LEU A 114 -10.13 -22.33 20.30
C LEU A 114 -8.99 -22.96 19.49
N LEU A 115 -8.29 -22.14 18.71
CA LEU A 115 -7.07 -22.54 17.98
C LEU A 115 -5.79 -22.17 18.73
N SER A 116 -5.75 -20.98 19.31
CA SER A 116 -4.60 -20.50 20.08
C SER A 116 -5.02 -19.45 21.09
N ASN A 117 -4.52 -19.61 22.31
CA ASN A 117 -4.64 -18.62 23.39
C ASN A 117 -3.30 -17.95 23.71
N ASP A 118 -2.35 -17.96 22.76
CA ASP A 118 -1.06 -17.27 22.92
C ASP A 118 -1.30 -15.80 23.26
N SER A 119 -0.53 -15.27 24.21
CA SER A 119 -0.69 -13.91 24.70
C SER A 119 -0.54 -12.84 23.62
N ARG A 120 0.21 -13.13 22.56
CA ARG A 120 0.42 -12.26 21.38
C ARG A 120 -0.82 -12.17 20.48
N LEU A 121 -1.78 -13.10 20.60
CA LEU A 121 -3.02 -13.13 19.81
C LEU A 121 -4.25 -12.74 20.63
N ARG A 122 -4.09 -12.48 21.94
CA ARG A 122 -5.20 -12.06 22.79
C ARG A 122 -5.47 -10.58 22.58
N ASN A 123 -6.73 -10.27 22.31
CA ASN A 123 -7.18 -8.89 22.13
C ASN A 123 -7.41 -8.23 23.49
N ARG A 124 -6.44 -7.45 23.94
CA ARG A 124 -6.50 -6.64 25.17
C ARG A 124 -6.01 -5.24 24.85
N SER A 125 -6.31 -4.27 25.69
CA SER A 125 -6.00 -2.84 25.47
C SER A 125 -4.52 -2.50 25.15
N GLN A 126 -3.60 -3.42 25.40
CA GLN A 126 -2.17 -3.24 25.11
C GLN A 126 -1.58 -4.34 24.20
N SER A 127 -2.38 -5.30 23.76
CA SER A 127 -1.93 -6.38 22.88
C SER A 127 -2.11 -5.99 21.42
N PRO A 128 -1.27 -6.48 20.49
CA PRO A 128 -1.47 -6.29 19.07
C PRO A 128 -2.82 -6.87 18.62
N HIS A 129 -3.48 -6.17 17.70
CA HIS A 129 -4.70 -6.66 17.07
C HIS A 129 -4.38 -7.39 15.77
N ILE A 130 -5.04 -8.52 15.53
CA ILE A 130 -4.91 -9.25 14.26
C ILE A 130 -5.63 -8.44 13.18
N VAL A 131 -4.87 -8.02 12.17
CA VAL A 131 -5.37 -7.26 11.02
C VAL A 131 -5.81 -8.19 9.90
N ASN A 132 -5.04 -9.23 9.63
CA ASN A 132 -5.43 -10.21 8.62
C ASN A 132 -4.77 -11.57 8.87
N ILE A 133 -5.36 -12.61 8.26
CA ILE A 133 -4.91 -14.00 8.32
C ILE A 133 -4.85 -14.55 6.90
N PHE A 134 -3.76 -15.21 6.54
CA PHE A 134 -3.57 -15.85 5.23
C PHE A 134 -3.18 -17.31 5.38
N LYS A 135 -3.54 -18.13 4.40
CA LYS A 135 -3.04 -19.50 4.32
C LYS A 135 -1.57 -19.52 3.92
N ASP A 136 -0.76 -20.27 4.63
CA ASP A 136 0.64 -20.53 4.31
C ASP A 136 0.91 -22.05 4.40
N ASN A 137 0.69 -22.77 3.29
CA ASN A 137 0.70 -24.22 3.22
C ASN A 137 -0.29 -24.87 4.21
N ARG A 138 0.22 -25.50 5.28
CA ARG A 138 -0.57 -26.09 6.37
C ARG A 138 -0.77 -25.16 7.55
N ASN A 139 -0.11 -23.99 7.53
CA ASN A 139 -0.10 -23.01 8.62
C ASN A 139 -1.03 -21.84 8.28
N LEU A 140 -1.30 -21.02 9.27
CA LEU A 140 -1.86 -19.69 9.09
C LEU A 140 -0.78 -18.64 9.28
N LEU A 141 -0.68 -17.70 8.36
CA LEU A 141 0.14 -16.51 8.51
C LEU A 141 -0.74 -15.38 9.06
N ILE A 142 -0.40 -14.87 10.20
CA ILE A 142 -1.13 -13.86 10.95
C ILE A 142 -0.35 -12.55 10.90
N ILE A 143 -1.02 -11.44 10.59
CA ILE A 143 -0.45 -10.09 10.57
C ILE A 143 -1.17 -9.25 11.62
N THR A 144 -0.40 -8.50 12.43
CA THR A 144 -0.94 -7.62 13.46
C THR A 144 -0.83 -6.14 13.07
N ASP A 145 -1.55 -5.29 13.80
CA ASP A 145 -1.51 -3.83 13.67
C ASP A 145 -0.13 -3.23 14.01
N LYS A 146 0.71 -3.96 14.74
CA LYS A 146 2.10 -3.59 15.05
C LYS A 146 3.11 -4.06 14.00
N MET A 147 2.61 -4.49 12.82
CA MET A 147 3.44 -5.04 11.75
C MET A 147 4.24 -6.28 12.18
N GLU A 148 3.71 -7.06 13.12
CA GLU A 148 4.27 -8.34 13.49
C GLU A 148 3.65 -9.45 12.67
N PHE A 149 4.46 -10.40 12.24
CA PHE A 149 4.03 -11.54 11.45
C PHE A 149 4.29 -12.82 12.23
N PHE A 150 3.28 -13.67 12.29
CA PHE A 150 3.35 -14.95 12.99
C PHE A 150 2.86 -16.09 12.12
N LYS A 151 3.49 -17.26 12.26
CA LYS A 151 2.98 -18.53 11.74
C LYS A 151 2.31 -19.31 12.86
N LEU A 152 1.03 -19.57 12.71
CA LEU A 152 0.31 -20.49 13.58
C LEU A 152 0.35 -21.88 12.95
N LEU A 153 1.00 -22.82 13.65
CA LEU A 153 1.12 -24.22 13.23
C LEU A 153 -0.20 -24.97 13.54
N PRO A 154 -0.47 -26.11 12.88
CA PRO A 154 -1.64 -26.95 13.17
C PRO A 154 -1.68 -27.46 14.61
N THR A 155 -0.55 -27.45 15.31
CA THR A 155 -0.42 -27.82 16.72
C THR A 155 -0.90 -26.73 17.69
N GLY A 156 -1.28 -25.54 17.17
CA GLY A 156 -1.61 -24.35 17.98
C GLY A 156 -0.40 -23.53 18.43
N LYS A 157 0.85 -23.96 18.09
CA LYS A 157 2.07 -23.23 18.41
C LYS A 157 2.20 -22.01 17.49
N LEU A 158 2.53 -20.86 18.07
CA LEU A 158 2.78 -19.62 17.36
C LEU A 158 4.28 -19.33 17.24
N GLU A 159 4.77 -19.16 16.01
CA GLU A 159 6.15 -18.86 15.70
C GLU A 159 6.25 -17.48 15.04
N ALA A 160 7.23 -16.65 15.44
CA ALA A 160 7.47 -15.37 14.79
C ALA A 160 8.02 -15.59 13.37
N TRP A 161 7.51 -14.79 12.41
CA TRP A 161 8.08 -14.71 11.09
C TRP A 161 8.77 -13.36 10.93
N ASN A 162 10.09 -13.37 11.05
CA ASN A 162 10.87 -12.14 11.09
C ASN A 162 10.91 -11.46 9.74
N LEU A 163 10.51 -10.18 9.73
CA LEU A 163 10.60 -9.31 8.58
C LEU A 163 12.03 -8.77 8.41
N LYS A 164 12.39 -8.43 7.17
CA LYS A 164 13.62 -7.73 6.87
C LYS A 164 13.31 -6.27 6.58
N TYR A 165 13.77 -5.42 7.44
CA TYR A 165 13.51 -3.97 7.41
C TYR A 165 14.58 -3.23 6.60
N ASN A 166 14.21 -2.04 6.14
CA ASN A 166 15.16 -1.05 5.62
C ASN A 166 15.64 -0.16 6.76
N ASP A 167 16.92 0.17 6.80
CA ASP A 167 17.53 0.92 7.91
C ASP A 167 17.04 2.37 8.03
N ASP A 168 16.43 2.95 6.99
CA ASP A 168 16.08 4.38 6.92
C ASP A 168 14.62 4.72 7.31
N PHE A 169 13.84 3.76 7.84
CA PHE A 169 12.43 3.99 8.17
C PHE A 169 12.11 3.56 9.60
N ASP A 170 11.39 4.43 10.31
CA ASP A 170 10.91 4.14 11.66
C ASP A 170 9.68 3.21 11.61
N TYR A 171 9.91 1.94 11.89
CA TYR A 171 8.85 0.93 11.96
C TYR A 171 8.18 0.84 13.33
N THR A 172 8.75 1.43 14.37
CA THR A 172 8.23 1.34 15.75
C THR A 172 6.88 2.04 15.91
N SER A 173 6.63 3.05 15.09
CA SER A 173 5.38 3.83 15.06
C SER A 173 4.40 3.39 13.96
N VAL A 174 4.63 2.24 13.31
CA VAL A 174 3.71 1.73 12.28
C VAL A 174 2.46 1.16 12.95
N ASN A 175 1.30 1.60 12.44
CA ASN A 175 0.00 1.06 12.78
C ASN A 175 -0.66 0.54 11.48
N VAL A 176 -0.67 -0.77 11.30
CA VAL A 176 -1.29 -1.43 10.14
C VAL A 176 -2.79 -1.49 10.35
N TYR A 177 -3.54 -0.98 9.40
CA TYR A 177 -5.01 -0.98 9.42
C TYR A 177 -5.61 -2.11 8.60
N ASP A 178 -5.02 -2.39 7.43
CA ASP A 178 -5.43 -3.50 6.54
C ASP A 178 -4.18 -4.15 5.93
N ALA A 179 -4.26 -5.42 5.60
CA ALA A 179 -3.18 -6.16 4.99
C ALA A 179 -3.72 -7.06 3.88
N LYS A 180 -3.00 -7.12 2.75
CA LYS A 180 -3.36 -7.97 1.62
C LYS A 180 -2.17 -8.78 1.14
N ARG A 181 -2.36 -10.07 0.93
CA ARG A 181 -1.42 -10.89 0.18
C ARG A 181 -1.64 -10.64 -1.31
N LEU A 182 -0.58 -10.26 -2.01
CA LEU A 182 -0.62 -9.94 -3.43
C LEU A 182 -0.50 -11.22 -4.28
N LYS A 183 -0.94 -11.15 -5.54
CA LYS A 183 -0.88 -12.28 -6.47
C LYS A 183 0.53 -12.76 -6.78
N ASP A 184 1.54 -11.90 -6.63
CA ASP A 184 2.96 -12.25 -6.75
C ASP A 184 3.54 -12.93 -5.51
N GLY A 185 2.73 -13.12 -4.47
CA GLY A 185 3.09 -13.70 -3.18
C GLY A 185 3.64 -12.70 -2.17
N GLY A 186 3.85 -11.44 -2.55
CA GLY A 186 4.22 -10.37 -1.64
C GLY A 186 3.05 -9.88 -0.77
N PHE A 187 3.29 -8.82 -0.01
CA PHE A 187 2.27 -8.23 0.87
C PHE A 187 2.19 -6.72 0.69
N ALA A 188 0.97 -6.22 0.77
CA ALA A 188 0.67 -4.80 0.90
C ALA A 188 0.09 -4.54 2.28
N LEU A 189 0.65 -3.58 3.01
CA LEU A 189 0.19 -3.16 4.33
C LEU A 189 -0.30 -1.73 4.24
N ALA A 190 -1.59 -1.53 4.47
CA ALA A 190 -2.21 -0.21 4.62
C ALA A 190 -1.96 0.30 6.03
N THR A 191 -1.48 1.51 6.20
CA THR A 191 -1.13 2.04 7.51
C THR A 191 -1.83 3.34 7.85
N VAL A 192 -1.98 3.61 9.13
CA VAL A 192 -2.42 4.91 9.63
C VAL A 192 -1.21 5.84 9.69
N GLY A 193 -1.20 6.88 8.85
CA GLY A 193 -0.21 7.95 8.87
C GLY A 193 1.13 7.67 8.18
N LYS A 194 1.44 6.41 7.79
CA LYS A 194 2.72 6.06 7.13
C LYS A 194 2.58 5.69 5.65
N GLY A 195 1.36 5.64 5.11
CA GLY A 195 1.07 5.26 3.74
C GLY A 195 0.94 3.75 3.53
N LEU A 196 1.40 3.28 2.40
CA LEU A 196 1.42 1.89 1.99
C LEU A 196 2.83 1.33 2.14
N ILE A 197 2.97 0.18 2.78
CA ILE A 197 4.22 -0.59 2.86
C ILE A 197 4.08 -1.84 2.00
N LEU A 198 5.01 -2.02 1.07
CA LEU A 198 5.08 -3.21 0.21
C LEU A 198 6.22 -4.11 0.63
N LEU A 199 5.92 -5.41 0.78
CA LEU A 199 6.90 -6.44 1.08
C LEU A 199 6.91 -7.49 -0.04
N ASN A 200 8.07 -8.09 -0.29
CA ASN A 200 8.15 -9.27 -1.14
C ASN A 200 7.67 -10.53 -0.37
N SER A 201 7.63 -11.66 -1.07
CA SER A 201 7.20 -12.95 -0.50
C SER A 201 8.09 -13.48 0.64
N ASN A 202 9.31 -12.94 0.80
CA ASN A 202 10.24 -13.29 1.86
C ASN A 202 10.16 -12.36 3.08
N GLY A 203 9.21 -11.41 3.09
CA GLY A 203 9.05 -10.44 4.17
C GLY A 203 10.07 -9.30 4.17
N GLU A 204 10.71 -9.01 3.03
CA GLU A 204 11.59 -7.85 2.89
C GLU A 204 10.77 -6.65 2.44
N VAL A 205 10.93 -5.51 3.11
CA VAL A 205 10.29 -4.26 2.68
C VAL A 205 10.95 -3.77 1.40
N ILE A 206 10.17 -3.75 0.30
CA ILE A 206 10.64 -3.34 -1.02
C ILE A 206 10.32 -1.89 -1.33
N ASN A 207 9.21 -1.38 -0.81
CA ASN A 207 8.82 0.03 -1.03
C ASN A 207 7.91 0.53 0.08
N ILE A 208 7.98 1.85 0.32
CA ILE A 208 7.05 2.59 1.17
C ILE A 208 6.53 3.75 0.33
N ILE A 209 5.21 3.79 0.11
CA ILE A 209 4.54 4.77 -0.74
C ILE A 209 3.65 5.62 0.14
N ASN A 210 3.98 6.89 0.22
CA ASN A 210 3.29 7.87 1.04
C ASN A 210 2.92 9.11 0.21
N LYS A 211 2.40 10.15 0.84
CA LYS A 211 2.01 11.39 0.17
C LYS A 211 3.16 12.03 -0.62
N SER A 212 4.40 11.96 -0.12
CA SER A 212 5.57 12.48 -0.85
C SER A 212 5.88 11.67 -2.12
N LYS A 213 5.36 10.45 -2.23
CA LYS A 213 5.50 9.58 -3.41
C LYS A 213 4.23 9.47 -4.25
N GLY A 214 3.25 10.36 -4.03
CA GLY A 214 2.13 10.59 -4.94
C GLY A 214 0.78 10.00 -4.54
N ILE A 215 0.62 9.33 -3.40
CA ILE A 215 -0.72 9.00 -2.90
C ILE A 215 -1.37 10.23 -2.24
N GLY A 216 -2.71 10.30 -2.27
CA GLY A 216 -3.44 11.48 -1.79
C GLY A 216 -3.38 11.69 -0.27
N ASN A 217 -3.23 10.61 0.52
CA ASN A 217 -3.19 10.65 1.98
C ASN A 217 -2.27 9.55 2.53
N ASN A 218 -1.63 9.82 3.69
CA ASN A 218 -0.78 8.83 4.38
C ASN A 218 -1.59 7.80 5.19
N THR A 219 -2.88 8.03 5.42
CA THR A 219 -3.76 7.06 6.05
C THR A 219 -4.48 6.26 4.98
N VAL A 220 -4.15 4.98 4.92
CA VAL A 220 -4.74 3.99 4.00
C VAL A 220 -5.59 3.04 4.85
N LEU A 221 -6.88 2.92 4.52
CA LEU A 221 -7.88 2.19 5.30
C LEU A 221 -8.34 0.89 4.63
N SER A 222 -8.11 0.74 3.33
CA SER A 222 -8.47 -0.49 2.62
C SER A 222 -7.61 -0.74 1.40
N LEU A 223 -7.48 -2.01 1.02
CA LEU A 223 -6.66 -2.47 -0.08
C LEU A 223 -7.45 -3.39 -1.02
N PHE A 224 -7.37 -3.12 -2.31
CA PHE A 224 -7.91 -4.02 -3.33
C PHE A 224 -6.91 -4.16 -4.48
N GLU A 225 -6.57 -5.39 -4.85
CA GLU A 225 -5.77 -5.71 -6.03
C GLU A 225 -6.67 -6.16 -7.16
N ASP A 226 -6.67 -5.43 -8.28
CA ASP A 226 -7.51 -5.73 -9.44
C ASP A 226 -6.90 -6.85 -10.34
N PHE A 227 -7.60 -7.17 -11.42
CA PHE A 227 -7.18 -8.23 -12.35
C PHE A 227 -5.86 -7.91 -13.05
N ASP A 228 -5.55 -6.63 -13.26
CA ASP A 228 -4.33 -6.15 -13.90
C ASP A 228 -3.17 -6.00 -12.91
N ASN A 229 -3.38 -6.40 -11.64
CA ASN A 229 -2.49 -6.24 -10.49
C ASN A 229 -2.22 -4.78 -10.11
N ASN A 230 -3.11 -3.87 -10.45
CA ASN A 230 -3.10 -2.55 -9.87
C ASN A 230 -3.62 -2.64 -8.43
N LEU A 231 -3.04 -1.83 -7.57
CA LEU A 231 -3.44 -1.77 -6.16
C LEU A 231 -4.26 -0.50 -5.91
N TRP A 232 -5.52 -0.69 -5.59
CA TRP A 232 -6.44 0.37 -5.21
C TRP A 232 -6.37 0.58 -3.70
N LEU A 233 -6.20 1.82 -3.30
CA LEU A 233 -6.10 2.25 -1.91
C LEU A 233 -7.31 3.09 -1.57
N GLY A 234 -8.12 2.64 -0.61
CA GLY A 234 -9.10 3.48 0.05
C GLY A 234 -8.40 4.29 1.12
N LEU A 235 -8.37 5.61 0.95
CA LEU A 235 -7.71 6.53 1.86
C LEU A 235 -8.71 7.11 2.85
N ASP A 236 -8.23 7.72 3.92
CA ASP A 236 -9.06 8.51 4.83
C ASP A 236 -9.81 9.64 4.09
N ASN A 237 -9.23 10.14 3.01
CA ASN A 237 -9.86 11.10 2.11
C ASN A 237 -9.57 10.74 0.65
N GLY A 238 -10.49 10.03 0.00
CA GLY A 238 -10.43 9.69 -1.42
C GLY A 238 -9.80 8.33 -1.73
N ILE A 239 -9.43 8.13 -2.99
CA ILE A 239 -8.91 6.87 -3.52
C ILE A 239 -7.62 7.15 -4.28
N SER A 240 -6.63 6.27 -4.14
CA SER A 240 -5.43 6.26 -4.96
C SER A 240 -5.26 4.92 -5.67
N LEU A 241 -4.76 4.96 -6.91
CA LEU A 241 -4.42 3.78 -7.70
C LEU A 241 -2.91 3.69 -7.88
N ILE A 242 -2.35 2.54 -7.57
CA ILE A 242 -0.94 2.23 -7.80
C ILE A 242 -0.83 1.16 -8.88
N ASN A 243 -0.20 1.53 -9.99
CA ASN A 243 0.19 0.56 -11.01
C ASN A 243 1.60 0.04 -10.71
N SER A 244 1.68 -1.12 -10.07
CA SER A 244 2.95 -1.74 -9.66
C SER A 244 3.80 -2.24 -10.84
N LYS A 245 3.18 -2.45 -12.02
CA LYS A 245 3.84 -2.93 -13.25
C LYS A 245 4.21 -1.81 -14.22
N SER A 246 3.87 -0.56 -13.89
CA SER A 246 4.22 0.56 -14.75
C SER A 246 5.74 0.67 -14.93
N ALA A 247 6.18 0.71 -16.17
CA ALA A 247 7.55 1.04 -16.52
C ALA A 247 7.87 2.52 -16.22
N PHE A 248 6.84 3.36 -16.11
CA PHE A 248 6.97 4.77 -15.78
C PHE A 248 7.01 4.94 -14.26
N LYS A 249 8.01 5.70 -13.80
CA LYS A 249 8.10 6.15 -12.41
C LYS A 249 7.93 7.66 -12.40
N ILE A 250 6.94 8.14 -11.65
CA ILE A 250 6.72 9.57 -11.45
C ILE A 250 7.46 9.97 -10.17
N PHE A 251 8.29 10.98 -10.28
CA PHE A 251 8.94 11.62 -9.15
C PHE A 251 8.36 13.03 -8.99
N ASN A 252 7.75 13.27 -7.85
CA ASN A 252 7.23 14.60 -7.50
C ASN A 252 8.15 15.24 -6.45
N ASP A 253 8.65 16.43 -6.75
CA ASP A 253 9.43 17.25 -5.81
C ASP A 253 8.47 18.04 -4.91
N ASN A 254 7.79 17.35 -3.98
CA ASN A 254 6.81 17.97 -3.11
C ASN A 254 7.43 18.96 -2.10
N ASP A 255 8.73 18.82 -1.85
CA ASP A 255 9.47 19.69 -0.91
C ASP A 255 10.11 20.88 -1.63
N GLY A 256 10.02 20.96 -2.96
CA GLY A 256 10.59 22.04 -3.78
C GLY A 256 12.13 22.08 -3.78
N ARG A 257 12.79 20.97 -3.44
CA ARG A 257 14.26 20.93 -3.34
C ARG A 257 14.96 20.93 -4.68
N LEU A 258 14.36 20.31 -5.69
CA LEU A 258 14.92 20.22 -7.04
C LEU A 258 14.50 21.42 -7.91
N GLY A 259 13.25 21.87 -7.72
CA GLY A 259 12.65 22.89 -8.56
C GLY A 259 12.25 22.35 -9.95
N THR A 260 12.23 23.23 -10.95
CA THR A 260 11.83 22.89 -12.32
C THR A 260 12.94 22.10 -13.02
N VAL A 261 12.62 20.90 -13.48
CA VAL A 261 13.55 20.02 -14.20
C VAL A 261 13.55 20.37 -15.70
N TYR A 262 14.72 20.62 -16.28
CA TYR A 262 14.93 20.89 -17.70
C TYR A 262 15.62 19.73 -18.42
N ALA A 263 16.51 19.02 -17.73
CA ALA A 263 17.29 17.92 -18.31
C ALA A 263 17.44 16.76 -17.33
N SER A 264 17.52 15.55 -17.85
CA SER A 264 17.88 14.37 -17.07
C SER A 264 18.73 13.42 -17.90
N LYS A 265 19.68 12.76 -17.26
CA LYS A 265 20.57 11.78 -17.91
C LYS A 265 20.98 10.70 -16.93
N LEU A 266 20.86 9.46 -17.37
CA LEU A 266 21.49 8.33 -16.68
C LEU A 266 22.90 8.14 -17.25
N HIS A 267 23.91 8.29 -16.39
CA HIS A 267 25.31 8.15 -16.76
C HIS A 267 26.10 7.47 -15.65
N ASN A 268 26.91 6.46 -15.99
CA ASN A 268 27.77 5.72 -15.04
C ASN A 268 27.05 5.29 -13.73
N LYS A 269 25.83 4.72 -13.84
CA LYS A 269 24.98 4.28 -12.72
C LYS A 269 24.43 5.41 -11.85
N TYR A 270 24.58 6.67 -12.22
CA TYR A 270 23.99 7.82 -11.56
C TYR A 270 22.93 8.46 -12.44
N LEU A 271 21.81 8.83 -11.82
CA LEU A 271 20.79 9.67 -12.44
C LEU A 271 21.10 11.12 -12.09
N TYR A 272 21.38 11.90 -13.13
CA TYR A 272 21.61 13.34 -13.06
C TYR A 272 20.33 14.07 -13.46
N VAL A 273 20.01 15.17 -12.75
CA VAL A 273 18.83 15.99 -12.99
C VAL A 273 19.25 17.45 -12.97
N GLY A 274 19.12 18.10 -14.12
CA GLY A 274 19.39 19.52 -14.30
C GLY A 274 18.14 20.34 -14.09
N THR A 275 18.21 21.33 -13.22
CA THR A 275 17.06 22.14 -12.79
C THR A 275 17.36 23.65 -12.84
N ASN A 276 16.36 24.47 -12.47
CA ASN A 276 16.57 25.90 -12.26
C ASN A 276 17.37 26.26 -11.00
N GLN A 277 17.64 25.28 -10.13
CA GLN A 277 18.38 25.47 -8.87
C GLN A 277 19.80 24.91 -8.94
N GLY A 278 20.12 24.03 -9.92
CA GLY A 278 21.42 23.41 -10.06
C GLY A 278 21.36 22.04 -10.70
N LEU A 279 22.53 21.38 -10.68
CA LEU A 279 22.68 19.99 -11.09
C LEU A 279 22.63 19.08 -9.88
N PHE A 280 21.66 18.18 -9.88
CA PHE A 280 21.48 17.18 -8.83
C PHE A 280 21.82 15.79 -9.35
N PHE A 281 22.23 14.90 -8.45
CA PHE A 281 22.50 13.51 -8.79
C PHE A 281 22.16 12.57 -7.64
N LYS A 282 21.89 11.31 -8.00
CA LYS A 282 21.86 10.18 -7.08
C LYS A 282 22.23 8.90 -7.82
N ARG A 283 22.67 7.88 -7.08
CA ARG A 283 22.86 6.56 -7.65
C ARG A 283 21.52 6.02 -8.16
N TYR A 284 21.50 5.55 -9.40
CA TYR A 284 20.27 5.00 -9.99
C TYR A 284 19.76 3.81 -9.15
N GLN A 285 18.44 3.76 -8.96
CA GLN A 285 17.74 2.80 -8.10
C GLN A 285 18.10 2.86 -6.60
N SER A 286 18.94 3.80 -6.16
CA SER A 286 19.13 4.01 -4.72
C SER A 286 17.88 4.65 -4.09
N LYS A 287 17.68 4.41 -2.81
CA LYS A 287 16.62 5.05 -2.00
C LYS A 287 17.02 6.45 -1.54
N ASN A 288 18.30 6.83 -1.68
CA ASN A 288 18.83 8.10 -1.23
C ASN A 288 18.21 9.27 -1.99
N ASP A 289 18.10 10.40 -1.34
CA ASP A 289 17.69 11.65 -1.95
C ASP A 289 18.70 12.16 -2.96
N PHE A 290 18.26 13.03 -3.85
CA PHE A 290 19.13 13.76 -4.74
C PHE A 290 20.04 14.69 -3.96
N LYS A 291 21.31 14.76 -4.34
CA LYS A 291 22.33 15.69 -3.81
C LYS A 291 22.70 16.68 -4.89
N ILE A 292 22.82 17.93 -4.51
CA ILE A 292 23.35 18.96 -5.43
C ILE A 292 24.84 18.75 -5.67
N ILE A 293 25.27 18.94 -6.90
CA ILE A 293 26.71 18.95 -7.22
C ILE A 293 27.27 20.34 -6.88
N PRO A 294 28.35 20.44 -6.10
CA PRO A 294 28.94 21.71 -5.77
C PRO A 294 29.31 22.53 -7.03
N ASN A 295 29.21 23.85 -6.95
CA ASN A 295 29.51 24.82 -8.00
C ASN A 295 28.59 24.75 -9.24
N THR A 296 27.38 24.16 -9.09
CA THR A 296 26.39 24.13 -10.17
C THR A 296 25.08 24.80 -9.79
N ILE A 297 25.09 25.71 -8.82
CA ILE A 297 23.92 26.51 -8.47
C ILE A 297 23.58 27.43 -9.64
N GLY A 298 22.33 27.34 -10.11
CA GLY A 298 21.84 28.10 -11.27
C GLY A 298 21.05 27.20 -12.23
N GLN A 299 20.78 27.70 -13.42
CA GLN A 299 19.95 26.98 -14.38
C GLN A 299 20.80 26.00 -15.21
N VAL A 300 20.44 24.73 -15.15
CA VAL A 300 21.01 23.66 -15.96
C VAL A 300 20.06 23.31 -17.09
N TRP A 301 20.42 23.65 -18.31
CA TRP A 301 19.56 23.52 -19.49
C TRP A 301 19.69 22.18 -20.18
N ASN A 302 20.87 21.60 -20.18
CA ASN A 302 21.17 20.41 -20.96
C ASN A 302 22.14 19.46 -20.27
N LEU A 303 21.97 18.17 -20.52
CA LEU A 303 22.88 17.11 -20.11
C LEU A 303 23.11 16.18 -21.31
N THR A 304 24.29 16.22 -21.87
CA THR A 304 24.65 15.45 -23.07
C THR A 304 25.86 14.57 -22.81
N GLU A 305 25.77 13.31 -23.20
CA GLU A 305 26.89 12.38 -23.17
C GLU A 305 27.54 12.33 -24.54
N ILE A 306 28.83 12.63 -24.60
CA ILE A 306 29.65 12.59 -25.82
C ILE A 306 30.94 11.83 -25.51
N ASN A 307 31.25 10.80 -26.29
CA ASN A 307 32.43 9.94 -26.13
C ASN A 307 32.62 9.31 -24.74
N GLY A 308 31.54 9.12 -23.98
CA GLY A 308 31.60 8.58 -22.61
C GLY A 308 31.74 9.63 -21.52
N ASP A 309 31.87 10.90 -21.87
CA ASP A 309 31.90 12.03 -20.95
C ASP A 309 30.53 12.71 -20.86
N LEU A 310 30.15 13.16 -19.66
CA LEU A 310 28.89 13.89 -19.42
C LEU A 310 29.14 15.40 -19.38
N PHE A 311 28.60 16.10 -20.37
CA PHE A 311 28.60 17.55 -20.46
C PHE A 311 27.31 18.15 -19.88
N CYS A 312 27.45 19.24 -19.13
CA CYS A 312 26.36 19.98 -18.54
C CYS A 312 26.34 21.42 -19.09
N GLY A 313 25.29 21.78 -19.78
CA GLY A 313 25.03 23.14 -20.25
C GLY A 313 24.31 23.94 -19.13
N HIS A 314 24.91 25.05 -18.73
CA HIS A 314 24.51 25.83 -17.60
C HIS A 314 24.45 27.33 -17.98
N ASN A 315 23.69 28.14 -17.26
CA ASN A 315 23.61 29.59 -17.53
C ASN A 315 24.95 30.32 -17.35
N GLU A 316 25.90 29.76 -16.63
CA GLU A 316 27.24 30.35 -16.42
C GLU A 316 28.33 29.70 -17.29
N GLY A 317 27.96 28.82 -18.21
CA GLY A 317 28.91 28.14 -19.10
C GLY A 317 28.72 26.62 -19.11
N SER A 318 29.72 25.92 -19.61
CA SER A 318 29.73 24.47 -19.71
C SER A 318 30.53 23.81 -18.58
N PHE A 319 30.08 22.64 -18.16
CA PHE A 319 30.81 21.82 -17.19
C PHE A 319 30.96 20.39 -17.69
N LEU A 320 32.11 19.81 -17.36
CA LEU A 320 32.36 18.38 -17.46
C LEU A 320 32.01 17.74 -16.12
N ILE A 321 31.17 16.69 -16.13
CA ILE A 321 30.68 16.04 -14.94
C ILE A 321 31.35 14.67 -14.77
N ASN A 322 31.90 14.44 -13.60
CA ASN A 322 32.48 13.16 -13.24
C ASN A 322 32.12 12.81 -11.78
N GLU A 323 31.36 11.74 -11.57
CA GLU A 323 31.00 11.13 -10.28
C GLU A 323 30.61 12.15 -9.18
N GLY A 324 29.71 13.07 -9.51
CA GLY A 324 29.23 14.07 -8.56
C GLY A 324 30.13 15.29 -8.38
N LYS A 325 31.10 15.49 -9.27
CA LYS A 325 31.93 16.68 -9.37
C LYS A 325 31.70 17.39 -10.70
N ALA A 326 31.68 18.70 -10.71
CA ALA A 326 31.57 19.53 -11.88
C ALA A 326 32.85 20.33 -12.06
N VAL A 327 33.45 20.24 -13.26
CA VAL A 327 34.62 21.05 -13.66
C VAL A 327 34.18 21.98 -14.76
N LYS A 328 34.26 23.30 -14.53
CA LYS A 328 33.92 24.29 -15.55
C LYS A 328 34.90 24.26 -16.70
N ILE A 329 34.38 24.26 -17.93
CA ILE A 329 35.18 24.37 -19.14
C ILE A 329 35.54 25.87 -19.31
N PRO A 330 36.83 26.23 -19.37
CA PRO A 330 37.25 27.63 -19.51
C PRO A 330 36.67 28.28 -20.76
N GLU A 331 36.51 29.61 -20.71
CA GLU A 331 36.07 30.46 -21.82
C GLU A 331 34.72 30.11 -22.45
N THR A 332 33.84 29.35 -21.69
CA THR A 332 32.48 29.07 -22.11
C THR A 332 31.52 30.07 -21.50
N ALA A 333 30.51 30.48 -22.30
CA ALA A 333 29.38 31.31 -21.87
C ALA A 333 28.15 30.45 -21.56
N GLY A 334 27.00 31.05 -21.29
CA GLY A 334 25.75 30.29 -21.02
C GLY A 334 25.43 29.32 -22.15
N THR A 335 25.33 28.03 -21.83
CA THR A 335 25.25 26.94 -22.78
C THR A 335 23.91 26.23 -22.77
N TRP A 336 23.26 26.18 -23.93
CA TRP A 336 21.96 25.54 -24.12
C TRP A 336 22.03 24.10 -24.62
N SER A 337 23.04 23.77 -25.41
CA SER A 337 23.14 22.45 -26.05
C SER A 337 24.56 22.10 -26.49
N PHE A 338 24.79 20.80 -26.66
CA PHE A 338 26.02 20.27 -27.25
C PHE A 338 25.68 19.37 -28.41
N LYS A 339 26.53 19.37 -29.43
CA LYS A 339 26.43 18.46 -30.56
C LYS A 339 27.79 18.06 -31.08
N LYS A 340 27.96 16.78 -31.34
CA LYS A 340 29.12 16.25 -32.09
C LYS A 340 28.70 16.14 -33.55
N PRO A 341 29.31 16.95 -34.47
CA PRO A 341 28.84 17.02 -35.86
C PRO A 341 29.23 15.77 -36.67
N LEU A 342 30.46 15.31 -36.56
CA LEU A 342 30.99 14.11 -37.24
C LEU A 342 32.04 13.47 -36.33
N GLU A 343 32.13 12.14 -36.35
CA GLU A 343 33.10 11.41 -35.51
C GLU A 343 34.55 11.69 -35.85
N SER A 344 34.84 12.00 -37.11
CA SER A 344 36.18 12.20 -37.59
C SER A 344 36.84 13.53 -37.22
N LEU A 345 36.11 14.51 -36.73
CA LEU A 345 36.63 15.87 -36.52
C LEU A 345 37.11 16.13 -35.06
N GLY A 346 36.83 15.26 -34.11
CA GLY A 346 37.20 15.50 -32.71
C GLY A 346 36.60 16.77 -32.08
N LEU A 347 35.62 17.40 -32.76
CA LEU A 347 35.01 18.67 -32.36
C LEU A 347 33.70 18.43 -31.62
N ILE A 348 33.46 19.28 -30.64
CA ILE A 348 32.14 19.42 -29.96
C ILE A 348 31.63 20.84 -30.23
N LEU A 349 30.46 20.94 -30.82
CA LEU A 349 29.78 22.23 -31.00
C LEU A 349 28.98 22.55 -29.76
N GLU A 350 29.07 23.78 -29.34
CA GLU A 350 28.37 24.33 -28.20
C GLU A 350 27.42 25.43 -28.67
N GLY A 351 26.13 25.33 -28.33
CA GLY A 351 25.12 26.40 -28.56
C GLY A 351 25.09 27.32 -27.35
N THR A 352 25.48 28.58 -27.52
CA THR A 352 25.53 29.60 -26.47
C THR A 352 24.53 30.71 -26.72
N TYR A 353 24.41 31.64 -25.75
CA TYR A 353 23.66 32.88 -25.94
C TYR A 353 24.27 33.72 -27.06
#